data_2471df19dd0c86cd36125b164058216e
#
_entry.id   2471df19dd0c86cd36125b164058216e
#
_cell.length_a   1.000
_cell.length_b   1.000
_cell.length_c   1.000
_cell.angle_alpha   90.00
_cell.angle_beta   90.00
_cell.angle_gamma   90.00
#
_symmetry.space_group_name_H-M   'P 1'
#
loop_
_entity.id
_entity.type
_entity.pdbx_description
1 polymer ?
#
loop_
_entity_poly.entity_id
_entity_poly.type
_entity_poly.pdbx_seq_one_letter_code
_entity_poly.pdbx_strand_id
1 'polypeptide(L)'
;MLLDDIYGEVPPDLREPLMDIQVNGKHLLNLINDVLDLSKIEAGRMELALAEYSVQDVVETVGASLQSLASERGLTFVAGVQPGIPLAFGDGRRITQCLMNLAGNALKFTKQGRVEVWVEQRQDLLHYRVSDTGIGIPQDQVEQVFGEFRQVDAAITREFGGTGLGLSITKKFVEMHGGRIWVESVLEKGSTFFFEVPLRVGGRNAA
;
A
#
# COMPACT_ATOMS: atom_id res chain seq x y z
N MET A 1 5.53 -1.71 -25.60
CA MET A 1 5.64 -2.08 -27.04
C MET A 1 5.91 -0.88 -27.95
N LEU A 2 5.04 0.16 -28.03
CA LEU A 2 5.37 1.38 -28.81
C LEU A 2 6.50 2.17 -28.12
N LEU A 3 6.45 2.38 -26.80
CA LEU A 3 7.46 3.08 -26.02
C LEU A 3 8.78 2.31 -25.86
N ASP A 4 8.80 1.03 -26.17
CA ASP A 4 9.98 0.17 -26.14
C ASP A 4 10.65 0.07 -27.52
N ASP A 5 10.25 0.91 -28.45
CA ASP A 5 10.75 1.04 -29.82
C ASP A 5 10.70 -0.26 -30.64
N ILE A 6 9.84 -1.24 -30.26
CA ILE A 6 9.71 -2.56 -30.92
C ILE A 6 9.18 -2.42 -32.36
N TYR A 7 8.41 -1.40 -32.65
CA TYR A 7 7.81 -1.14 -33.99
C TYR A 7 8.48 0.02 -34.74
N GLY A 8 9.63 0.47 -34.27
CA GLY A 8 10.37 1.63 -34.79
C GLY A 8 10.48 2.75 -33.76
N GLU A 9 11.39 3.67 -34.01
CA GLU A 9 11.67 4.79 -33.11
C GLU A 9 10.45 5.72 -33.02
N VAL A 10 9.98 5.97 -31.78
CA VAL A 10 8.86 6.88 -31.56
C VAL A 10 9.33 8.33 -31.67
N PRO A 11 8.70 9.16 -32.50
CA PRO A 11 9.01 10.58 -32.58
C PRO A 11 9.00 11.24 -31.19
N PRO A 12 9.98 12.10 -30.87
CA PRO A 12 10.12 12.70 -29.54
C PRO A 12 8.86 13.43 -29.04
N ASP A 13 8.14 14.08 -29.94
CA ASP A 13 6.90 14.81 -29.70
C ASP A 13 5.68 13.90 -29.40
N LEU A 14 5.75 12.62 -29.73
CA LEU A 14 4.72 11.63 -29.41
C LEU A 14 5.05 10.81 -28.16
N ARG A 15 6.29 10.82 -27.68
CA ARG A 15 6.73 10.00 -26.55
C ARG A 15 6.03 10.39 -25.24
N GLU A 16 5.94 11.68 -24.95
CA GLU A 16 5.27 12.21 -23.75
C GLU A 16 3.76 11.91 -23.76
N PRO A 17 2.98 12.22 -24.81
CA PRO A 17 1.57 11.82 -24.86
C PRO A 17 1.32 10.30 -24.75
N LEU A 18 2.19 9.48 -25.32
CA LEU A 18 2.07 8.01 -25.19
C LEU A 18 2.36 7.53 -23.76
N MET A 19 3.32 8.16 -23.06
CA MET A 19 3.57 7.89 -21.65
C MET A 19 2.38 8.28 -20.79
N ASP A 20 1.75 9.42 -21.05
CA ASP A 20 0.55 9.87 -20.35
C ASP A 20 -0.62 8.91 -20.56
N ILE A 21 -0.84 8.43 -21.78
CA ILE A 21 -1.87 7.42 -22.06
C ILE A 21 -1.57 6.14 -21.27
N GLN A 22 -0.31 5.69 -21.24
CA GLN A 22 0.07 4.48 -20.52
C GLN A 22 -0.16 4.63 -18.99
N VAL A 23 0.25 5.77 -18.41
CA VAL A 23 0.09 6.06 -16.99
C VAL A 23 -1.40 6.11 -16.62
N ASN A 24 -2.20 6.85 -17.39
CA ASN A 24 -3.64 6.98 -17.15
C ASN A 24 -4.38 5.66 -17.38
N GLY A 25 -3.97 4.86 -18.37
CA GLY A 25 -4.51 3.52 -18.60
C GLY A 25 -4.26 2.57 -17.42
N LYS A 26 -3.03 2.56 -16.87
CA LYS A 26 -2.71 1.79 -15.65
C LYS A 26 -3.51 2.28 -14.44
N HIS A 27 -3.66 3.59 -14.30
CA HIS A 27 -4.46 4.18 -13.22
C HIS A 27 -5.92 3.74 -13.29
N LEU A 28 -6.53 3.77 -14.50
CA LEU A 28 -7.90 3.32 -14.72
C LEU A 28 -8.08 1.83 -14.41
N LEU A 29 -7.14 0.98 -14.81
CA LEU A 29 -7.16 -0.46 -14.48
C LEU A 29 -7.11 -0.70 -12.99
N ASN A 30 -6.26 0.04 -12.25
CA ASN A 30 -6.20 -0.06 -10.79
C ASN A 30 -7.54 0.37 -10.15
N LEU A 31 -8.15 1.47 -10.62
CA LEU A 31 -9.47 1.91 -10.18
C LEU A 31 -10.53 0.84 -10.36
N ILE A 32 -10.59 0.23 -11.56
CA ILE A 32 -11.55 -0.85 -11.85
C ILE A 32 -11.33 -2.03 -10.91
N ASN A 33 -10.08 -2.43 -10.70
CA ASN A 33 -9.76 -3.52 -9.78
C ASN A 33 -10.15 -3.21 -8.34
N ASP A 34 -9.90 -1.98 -7.87
CA ASP A 34 -10.29 -1.51 -6.54
C ASP A 34 -11.82 -1.58 -6.35
N VAL A 35 -12.59 -1.10 -7.33
CA VAL A 35 -14.06 -1.16 -7.29
C VAL A 35 -14.57 -2.61 -7.32
N LEU A 36 -13.96 -3.48 -8.14
CA LEU A 36 -14.31 -4.89 -8.19
C LEU A 36 -13.96 -5.61 -6.89
N ASP A 37 -12.80 -5.34 -6.28
CA ASP A 37 -12.41 -5.90 -4.99
C ASP A 37 -13.40 -5.45 -3.91
N LEU A 38 -13.72 -4.14 -3.82
CA LEU A 38 -14.69 -3.62 -2.88
C LEU A 38 -16.07 -4.29 -3.06
N SER A 39 -16.57 -4.35 -4.29
CA SER A 39 -17.87 -4.98 -4.59
C SER A 39 -17.93 -6.46 -4.19
N LYS A 40 -16.82 -7.22 -4.37
CA LYS A 40 -16.73 -8.62 -3.93
C LYS A 40 -16.71 -8.73 -2.41
N ILE A 41 -16.02 -7.82 -1.73
CA ILE A 41 -15.94 -7.78 -0.27
C ILE A 41 -17.32 -7.46 0.32
N GLU A 42 -18.02 -6.43 -0.16
CA GLU A 42 -19.36 -6.05 0.30
C GLU A 42 -20.39 -7.13 0.06
N ALA A 43 -20.29 -7.86 -1.06
CA ALA A 43 -21.16 -8.99 -1.36
C ALA A 43 -20.82 -10.26 -0.54
N GLY A 44 -19.78 -10.23 0.31
CA GLY A 44 -19.31 -11.41 1.06
C GLY A 44 -18.74 -12.53 0.16
N ARG A 45 -18.34 -12.20 -1.07
CA ARG A 45 -17.83 -13.15 -2.08
C ARG A 45 -16.31 -13.15 -2.21
N MET A 46 -15.64 -12.27 -1.47
CA MET A 46 -14.18 -12.26 -1.45
C MET A 46 -13.69 -13.36 -0.52
N GLU A 47 -12.85 -14.23 -1.05
CA GLU A 47 -12.17 -15.27 -0.29
C GLU A 47 -10.66 -15.00 -0.30
N LEU A 48 -10.00 -15.27 0.84
CA LEU A 48 -8.54 -15.20 0.91
C LEU A 48 -7.93 -16.49 0.35
N ALA A 49 -6.92 -16.35 -0.51
CA ALA A 49 -6.11 -17.47 -1.00
C ALA A 49 -5.05 -17.83 0.05
N LEU A 50 -5.45 -18.55 1.10
CA LEU A 50 -4.59 -18.89 2.22
C LEU A 50 -3.50 -19.88 1.82
N ALA A 51 -2.24 -19.49 2.01
CA ALA A 51 -1.07 -20.31 1.77
C ALA A 51 0.08 -19.91 2.71
N GLU A 52 1.11 -20.73 2.81
CA GLU A 52 2.35 -20.30 3.46
C GLU A 52 3.06 -19.25 2.60
N TYR A 53 3.55 -18.18 3.25
CA TYR A 53 4.31 -17.13 2.59
C TYR A 53 5.44 -16.61 3.48
N SER A 54 6.49 -16.12 2.84
CA SER A 54 7.62 -15.45 3.49
C SER A 54 7.31 -13.97 3.67
N VAL A 55 7.34 -13.49 4.90
CA VAL A 55 7.22 -12.04 5.22
C VAL A 55 8.37 -11.26 4.62
N GLN A 56 9.58 -11.86 4.58
CA GLN A 56 10.76 -11.28 3.97
C GLN A 56 10.53 -11.01 2.47
N ASP A 57 10.01 -11.99 1.72
CA ASP A 57 9.76 -11.87 0.28
C ASP A 57 8.70 -10.79 -0.02
N VAL A 58 7.68 -10.69 0.83
CA VAL A 58 6.67 -9.63 0.75
C VAL A 58 7.31 -8.25 0.87
N VAL A 59 8.14 -8.04 1.90
CA VAL A 59 8.79 -6.74 2.13
C VAL A 59 9.83 -6.42 1.05
N GLU A 60 10.59 -7.42 0.61
CA GLU A 60 11.54 -7.25 -0.50
C GLU A 60 10.83 -6.88 -1.81
N THR A 61 9.69 -7.51 -2.12
CA THR A 61 8.87 -7.18 -3.30
C THR A 61 8.38 -5.73 -3.25
N VAL A 62 7.89 -5.29 -2.09
CA VAL A 62 7.47 -3.89 -1.89
C VAL A 62 8.66 -2.95 -2.01
N GLY A 63 9.79 -3.31 -1.39
CA GLY A 63 11.03 -2.55 -1.46
C GLY A 63 11.50 -2.33 -2.88
N ALA A 64 11.66 -3.42 -3.64
CA ALA A 64 12.09 -3.38 -5.03
C ALA A 64 11.15 -2.55 -5.92
N SER A 65 9.83 -2.67 -5.69
CA SER A 65 8.82 -1.98 -6.50
C SER A 65 8.79 -0.46 -6.27
N LEU A 66 9.13 0.00 -5.06
CA LEU A 66 9.00 1.41 -4.68
C LEU A 66 10.34 2.17 -4.65
N GLN A 67 11.48 1.48 -4.69
CA GLN A 67 12.81 2.09 -4.61
C GLN A 67 13.07 3.10 -5.73
N SER A 68 12.69 2.79 -6.98
CA SER A 68 12.86 3.70 -8.12
C SER A 68 12.05 4.98 -7.93
N LEU A 69 10.77 4.83 -7.56
CA LEU A 69 9.88 5.96 -7.30
C LEU A 69 10.38 6.85 -6.16
N ALA A 70 10.91 6.26 -5.09
CA ALA A 70 11.50 7.01 -3.99
C ALA A 70 12.74 7.81 -4.45
N SER A 71 13.61 7.16 -5.22
CA SER A 71 14.82 7.79 -5.77
C SER A 71 14.50 8.94 -6.71
N GLU A 72 13.52 8.77 -7.60
CA GLU A 72 13.04 9.82 -8.52
C GLU A 72 12.49 11.05 -7.78
N ARG A 73 11.92 10.83 -6.59
CA ARG A 73 11.38 11.88 -5.71
C ARG A 73 12.40 12.44 -4.72
N GLY A 74 13.64 11.94 -4.73
CA GLY A 74 14.69 12.35 -3.79
C GLY A 74 14.41 11.98 -2.33
N LEU A 75 13.62 10.92 -2.10
CA LEU A 75 13.25 10.44 -0.77
C LEU A 75 14.13 9.28 -0.34
N THR A 76 14.46 9.23 0.96
CA THR A 76 15.06 8.03 1.55
C THR A 76 13.97 7.00 1.79
N PHE A 77 14.11 5.82 1.20
CA PHE A 77 13.18 4.70 1.40
C PHE A 77 13.93 3.51 2.00
N VAL A 78 13.40 2.97 3.10
CA VAL A 78 13.96 1.81 3.79
C VAL A 78 12.86 0.80 4.00
N ALA A 79 13.10 -0.46 3.65
CA ALA A 79 12.21 -1.57 3.94
C ALA A 79 12.99 -2.67 4.64
N GLY A 80 12.47 -3.17 5.76
CA GLY A 80 13.13 -4.18 6.57
C GLY A 80 12.16 -5.06 7.33
N VAL A 81 12.70 -6.20 7.77
CA VAL A 81 11.99 -7.23 8.52
C VAL A 81 12.86 -7.65 9.69
N GLN A 82 12.25 -7.88 10.84
CA GLN A 82 12.92 -8.53 11.98
C GLN A 82 13.48 -9.89 11.54
N PRO A 83 14.75 -10.20 11.80
CA PRO A 83 15.31 -11.51 11.49
C PRO A 83 14.59 -12.65 12.23
N GLY A 84 14.43 -13.80 11.55
CA GLY A 84 13.94 -15.02 12.17
C GLY A 84 12.42 -15.16 12.23
N ILE A 85 11.64 -14.32 11.56
CA ILE A 85 10.20 -14.53 11.41
C ILE A 85 9.99 -15.83 10.59
N PRO A 86 9.21 -16.80 11.12
CA PRO A 86 8.92 -18.03 10.38
C PRO A 86 7.95 -17.75 9.21
N LEU A 87 7.72 -18.78 8.38
CA LEU A 87 6.69 -18.70 7.36
C LEU A 87 5.33 -18.41 8.00
N ALA A 88 4.67 -17.41 7.48
CA ALA A 88 3.31 -17.05 7.86
C ALA A 88 2.29 -17.86 7.03
N PHE A 89 1.07 -17.99 7.53
CA PHE A 89 -0.04 -18.61 6.81
C PHE A 89 -1.18 -17.62 6.62
N GLY A 90 -1.44 -17.23 5.39
CA GLY A 90 -2.41 -16.19 5.02
C GLY A 90 -2.41 -15.93 3.52
N ASP A 91 -3.00 -14.84 3.08
CA ASP A 91 -2.92 -14.39 1.68
C ASP A 91 -1.80 -13.37 1.50
N GLY A 92 -0.58 -13.86 1.20
CA GLY A 92 0.61 -13.04 1.02
C GLY A 92 0.45 -11.98 -0.09
N ARG A 93 -0.36 -12.25 -1.13
CA ARG A 93 -0.63 -11.28 -2.20
C ARG A 93 -1.43 -10.09 -1.69
N ARG A 94 -2.46 -10.34 -0.85
CA ARG A 94 -3.27 -9.27 -0.25
C ARG A 94 -2.46 -8.48 0.79
N ILE A 95 -1.57 -9.13 1.54
CA ILE A 95 -0.62 -8.45 2.44
C ILE A 95 0.33 -7.54 1.63
N THR A 96 0.89 -8.04 0.52
CA THR A 96 1.71 -7.23 -0.39
C THR A 96 0.93 -6.03 -0.91
N GLN A 97 -0.33 -6.20 -1.33
CA GLN A 97 -1.21 -5.13 -1.79
C GLN A 97 -1.45 -4.08 -0.69
N CYS A 98 -1.67 -4.50 0.55
CA CYS A 98 -1.79 -3.60 1.71
C CYS A 98 -0.53 -2.76 1.89
N LEU A 99 0.65 -3.38 1.92
CA LEU A 99 1.92 -2.68 2.08
C LEU A 99 2.21 -1.74 0.91
N MET A 100 1.97 -2.17 -0.33
CA MET A 100 2.13 -1.33 -1.52
C MET A 100 1.26 -0.08 -1.46
N ASN A 101 0.01 -0.22 -1.00
CA ASN A 101 -0.90 0.92 -0.86
C ASN A 101 -0.42 1.88 0.24
N LEU A 102 -0.05 1.37 1.42
CA LEU A 102 0.41 2.21 2.53
C LEU A 102 1.73 2.91 2.19
N ALA A 103 2.73 2.17 1.68
CA ALA A 103 4.04 2.71 1.35
C ALA A 103 3.98 3.64 0.11
N GLY A 104 3.14 3.32 -0.87
CA GLY A 104 2.87 4.20 -2.01
C GLY A 104 2.24 5.54 -1.56
N ASN A 105 1.28 5.50 -0.63
CA ASN A 105 0.72 6.71 -0.03
C ASN A 105 1.77 7.50 0.76
N ALA A 106 2.61 6.84 1.55
CA ALA A 106 3.69 7.47 2.28
C ALA A 106 4.65 8.23 1.34
N LEU A 107 5.09 7.59 0.24
CA LEU A 107 5.94 8.25 -0.77
C LEU A 107 5.21 9.39 -1.48
N LYS A 108 3.92 9.28 -1.70
CA LYS A 108 3.08 10.28 -2.36
C LYS A 108 2.95 11.56 -1.52
N PHE A 109 2.75 11.43 -0.22
CA PHE A 109 2.49 12.55 0.69
C PHE A 109 3.74 13.06 1.41
N THR A 110 4.91 12.52 1.11
CA THR A 110 6.21 13.01 1.59
C THR A 110 6.90 13.79 0.47
N LYS A 111 7.08 15.10 0.67
CA LYS A 111 7.81 15.95 -0.31
C LYS A 111 9.33 15.87 -0.13
N GLN A 112 9.78 15.75 1.11
CA GLN A 112 11.21 15.63 1.47
C GLN A 112 11.32 14.78 2.74
N GLY A 113 12.40 14.02 2.86
CA GLY A 113 12.68 13.21 4.04
C GLY A 113 12.69 11.72 3.75
N ARG A 114 11.97 10.93 4.56
CA ARG A 114 12.05 9.46 4.51
C ARG A 114 10.72 8.77 4.64
N VAL A 115 10.68 7.56 4.07
CA VAL A 115 9.62 6.57 4.27
C VAL A 115 10.28 5.27 4.73
N GLU A 116 9.71 4.64 5.74
CA GLU A 116 10.22 3.40 6.32
C GLU A 116 9.10 2.37 6.41
N VAL A 117 9.37 1.16 5.92
CA VAL A 117 8.53 -0.03 6.11
C VAL A 117 9.29 -0.98 7.05
N TRP A 118 8.64 -1.38 8.13
CA TRP A 118 9.21 -2.33 9.09
C TRP A 118 8.19 -3.37 9.48
N VAL A 119 8.63 -4.62 9.57
CA VAL A 119 7.79 -5.74 10.01
C VAL A 119 8.49 -6.48 11.14
N GLU A 120 7.75 -6.75 12.19
CA GLU A 120 8.21 -7.54 13.32
C GLU A 120 7.15 -8.54 13.78
N GLN A 121 7.59 -9.60 14.42
CA GLN A 121 6.70 -10.54 15.11
C GLN A 121 6.56 -10.14 16.57
N ARG A 122 5.31 -10.04 17.02
CA ARG A 122 4.96 -9.84 18.44
C ARG A 122 4.04 -10.98 18.87
N GLN A 123 4.58 -11.95 19.59
CA GLN A 123 3.88 -13.18 19.94
C GLN A 123 3.38 -13.91 18.66
N ASP A 124 2.07 -14.13 18.54
CA ASP A 124 1.43 -14.79 17.40
C ASP A 124 0.92 -13.81 16.33
N LEU A 125 1.34 -12.54 16.42
CA LEU A 125 0.96 -11.49 15.47
C LEU A 125 2.16 -11.02 14.66
N LEU A 126 1.94 -10.73 13.41
CA LEU A 126 2.84 -9.95 12.55
C LEU A 126 2.41 -8.49 12.64
N HIS A 127 3.32 -7.63 13.05
CA HIS A 127 3.10 -6.20 13.20
C HIS A 127 3.82 -5.46 12.06
N TYR A 128 3.06 -4.82 11.20
CA TYR A 128 3.53 -4.05 10.06
C TYR A 128 3.44 -2.57 10.37
N ARG A 129 4.49 -1.83 10.07
CA ARG A 129 4.60 -0.39 10.27
C ARG A 129 5.07 0.28 8.99
N VAL A 130 4.37 1.32 8.57
CA VAL A 130 4.79 2.21 7.47
C VAL A 130 4.81 3.63 8.02
N SER A 131 6.01 4.20 8.16
CA SER A 131 6.23 5.55 8.68
C SER A 131 6.70 6.48 7.59
N ASP A 132 6.19 7.71 7.59
CA ASP A 132 6.61 8.79 6.71
C ASP A 132 6.89 10.08 7.50
N THR A 133 7.68 10.97 6.91
CA THR A 133 7.94 12.32 7.41
C THR A 133 7.22 13.38 6.57
N GLY A 134 6.05 13.03 6.05
CA GLY A 134 5.26 13.86 5.15
C GLY A 134 4.39 14.89 5.86
N ILE A 135 3.33 15.30 5.17
CA ILE A 135 2.42 16.36 5.63
C ILE A 135 1.64 16.01 6.89
N GLY A 136 1.56 14.71 7.25
CA GLY A 136 0.70 14.25 8.35
C GLY A 136 -0.80 14.39 8.06
N ILE A 137 -1.61 14.02 9.05
CA ILE A 137 -3.08 14.00 8.97
C ILE A 137 -3.63 14.82 10.14
N PRO A 138 -4.57 15.74 9.90
CA PRO A 138 -5.27 16.44 10.97
C PRO A 138 -5.99 15.47 11.92
N GLN A 139 -5.97 15.75 13.22
CA GLN A 139 -6.48 14.84 14.24
C GLN A 139 -7.97 14.49 14.07
N ASP A 140 -8.77 15.44 13.59
CA ASP A 140 -10.19 15.27 13.30
C ASP A 140 -10.47 14.38 12.07
N GLN A 141 -9.46 14.08 11.28
CA GLN A 141 -9.56 13.25 10.08
C GLN A 141 -8.95 11.86 10.25
N VAL A 142 -8.16 11.63 11.30
CA VAL A 142 -7.44 10.35 11.55
C VAL A 142 -8.38 9.13 11.55
N GLU A 143 -9.54 9.24 12.17
CA GLU A 143 -10.53 8.13 12.19
C GLU A 143 -11.22 7.92 10.84
N GLN A 144 -11.27 8.96 10.01
CA GLN A 144 -12.01 8.96 8.75
C GLN A 144 -11.19 8.48 7.55
N VAL A 145 -9.84 8.41 7.65
CA VAL A 145 -8.97 8.07 6.52
C VAL A 145 -9.21 6.67 5.95
N PHE A 146 -9.77 5.76 6.74
CA PHE A 146 -10.14 4.41 6.31
C PHE A 146 -11.55 4.32 5.71
N GLY A 147 -12.29 5.43 5.64
CA GLY A 147 -13.58 5.49 4.99
C GLY A 147 -13.48 5.40 3.47
N GLU A 148 -14.52 4.87 2.83
CA GLU A 148 -14.60 4.76 1.38
C GLU A 148 -14.74 6.14 0.73
N PHE A 149 -14.04 6.34 -0.40
CA PHE A 149 -14.03 7.61 -1.15
C PHE A 149 -13.61 8.83 -0.32
N ARG A 150 -12.94 8.62 0.83
CA ARG A 150 -12.45 9.71 1.66
C ARG A 150 -11.09 10.18 1.17
N GLN A 151 -10.97 11.49 1.08
CA GLN A 151 -9.73 12.18 0.74
C GLN A 151 -9.60 13.37 1.69
N VAL A 152 -8.42 13.52 2.28
CA VAL A 152 -8.15 14.48 3.37
C VAL A 152 -8.30 15.93 2.92
N ASP A 153 -8.03 16.24 1.62
CA ASP A 153 -8.18 17.59 1.08
C ASP A 153 -8.34 17.59 -0.45
N ALA A 154 -9.34 18.34 -0.94
CA ALA A 154 -9.59 18.51 -2.38
C ALA A 154 -8.45 19.27 -3.11
N ALA A 155 -7.64 20.07 -2.41
CA ALA A 155 -6.48 20.75 -2.97
C ALA A 155 -5.31 19.76 -3.18
N ILE A 156 -5.08 18.87 -2.21
CA ILE A 156 -4.06 17.80 -2.27
C ILE A 156 -4.42 16.78 -3.35
N THR A 157 -5.70 16.51 -3.54
CA THR A 157 -6.22 15.59 -4.57
C THR A 157 -5.88 16.04 -5.99
N ARG A 158 -5.91 17.34 -6.27
CA ARG A 158 -5.55 17.89 -7.60
C ARG A 158 -4.06 17.73 -7.91
N GLU A 159 -3.22 17.80 -6.90
CA GLU A 159 -1.76 17.68 -7.05
C GLU A 159 -1.30 16.21 -7.15
N PHE A 160 -1.93 15.31 -6.39
CA PHE A 160 -1.43 13.95 -6.21
C PHE A 160 -2.37 12.83 -6.74
N GLY A 161 -3.63 13.12 -7.09
CA GLY A 161 -4.59 12.12 -7.55
C GLY A 161 -4.89 11.01 -6.53
N GLY A 162 -5.82 10.12 -6.82
CA GLY A 162 -6.11 8.94 -6.01
C GLY A 162 -7.59 8.58 -6.03
N THR A 163 -7.91 7.33 -5.73
CA THR A 163 -9.28 6.78 -5.77
C THR A 163 -10.06 7.03 -4.48
N GLY A 164 -9.34 7.20 -3.37
CA GLY A 164 -9.92 7.19 -2.03
C GLY A 164 -10.39 5.80 -1.56
N LEU A 165 -10.11 4.74 -2.34
CA LEU A 165 -10.50 3.37 -2.03
C LEU A 165 -9.38 2.54 -1.39
N GLY A 166 -8.12 2.89 -1.63
CA GLY A 166 -7.00 2.05 -1.23
C GLY A 166 -6.96 1.76 0.28
N LEU A 167 -7.14 2.76 1.14
CA LEU A 167 -7.10 2.56 2.59
C LEU A 167 -8.30 1.75 3.11
N SER A 168 -9.49 1.94 2.55
CA SER A 168 -10.67 1.17 2.91
C SER A 168 -10.53 -0.30 2.50
N ILE A 169 -9.99 -0.57 1.32
CA ILE A 169 -9.68 -1.92 0.85
C ILE A 169 -8.59 -2.56 1.71
N THR A 170 -7.53 -1.81 2.05
CA THR A 170 -6.48 -2.28 2.96
C THR A 170 -7.08 -2.69 4.31
N LYS A 171 -7.96 -1.88 4.89
CA LYS A 171 -8.66 -2.20 6.13
C LYS A 171 -9.45 -3.50 6.02
N LYS A 172 -10.22 -3.66 4.94
CA LYS A 172 -11.01 -4.88 4.70
C LYS A 172 -10.12 -6.13 4.60
N PHE A 173 -9.01 -6.07 3.86
CA PHE A 173 -8.09 -7.21 3.75
C PHE A 173 -7.45 -7.56 5.09
N VAL A 174 -7.05 -6.57 5.88
CA VAL A 174 -6.52 -6.80 7.23
C VAL A 174 -7.58 -7.43 8.14
N GLU A 175 -8.83 -6.93 8.13
CA GLU A 175 -9.96 -7.49 8.89
C GLU A 175 -10.28 -8.93 8.45
N MET A 176 -10.24 -9.24 7.16
CA MET A 176 -10.42 -10.60 6.65
C MET A 176 -9.33 -11.57 7.12
N HIS A 177 -8.12 -11.09 7.38
CA HIS A 177 -7.04 -11.88 8.01
C HIS A 177 -7.22 -12.02 9.53
N GLY A 178 -8.26 -11.42 10.13
CA GLY A 178 -8.49 -11.40 11.58
C GLY A 178 -7.62 -10.38 12.30
N GLY A 179 -7.11 -9.40 11.60
CA GLY A 179 -6.24 -8.34 12.08
C GLY A 179 -6.94 -7.00 12.33
N ARG A 180 -6.14 -6.00 12.62
CA ARG A 180 -6.58 -4.59 12.76
C ARG A 180 -5.58 -3.64 12.11
N ILE A 181 -6.06 -2.46 11.71
CA ILE A 181 -5.27 -1.37 11.14
C ILE A 181 -5.57 -0.07 11.86
N TRP A 182 -4.56 0.77 12.07
CA TRP A 182 -4.71 2.11 12.64
C TRP A 182 -3.61 3.04 12.13
N VAL A 183 -3.72 4.32 12.48
CA VAL A 183 -2.73 5.34 12.14
C VAL A 183 -2.48 6.26 13.32
N GLU A 184 -1.23 6.65 13.48
CA GLU A 184 -0.78 7.72 14.37
C GLU A 184 -0.19 8.81 13.49
N SER A 185 -0.66 10.04 13.65
CA SER A 185 -0.22 11.13 12.80
C SER A 185 -0.24 12.45 13.53
N VAL A 186 0.71 13.30 13.16
CA VAL A 186 0.76 14.69 13.60
C VAL A 186 0.95 15.55 12.35
N LEU A 187 0.07 16.51 12.17
CA LEU A 187 0.11 17.45 11.05
C LEU A 187 1.52 18.07 10.94
N GLU A 188 2.05 18.14 9.73
CA GLU A 188 3.40 18.64 9.39
C GLU A 188 4.59 17.84 9.97
N LYS A 189 4.33 16.69 10.63
CA LYS A 189 5.39 15.84 11.17
C LYS A 189 5.44 14.45 10.55
N GLY A 190 4.38 14.09 9.81
CA GLY A 190 4.24 12.79 9.17
C GLY A 190 3.23 11.88 9.82
N SER A 191 3.14 10.67 9.29
CA SER A 191 2.21 9.65 9.73
C SER A 191 2.92 8.31 9.92
N THR A 192 2.34 7.48 10.78
CA THR A 192 2.71 6.08 10.90
C THR A 192 1.46 5.23 10.83
N PHE A 193 1.34 4.48 9.76
CA PHE A 193 0.30 3.50 9.60
C PHE A 193 0.77 2.17 10.14
N PHE A 194 -0.11 1.52 10.90
CA PHE A 194 0.13 0.20 11.47
C PHE A 194 -0.97 -0.75 11.05
N PHE A 195 -0.61 -1.97 10.79
CA PHE A 195 -1.57 -3.07 10.83
C PHE A 195 -0.93 -4.31 11.42
N GLU A 196 -1.76 -5.14 12.01
CA GLU A 196 -1.34 -6.43 12.54
C GLU A 196 -2.28 -7.52 12.06
N VAL A 197 -1.71 -8.69 11.78
CA VAL A 197 -2.46 -9.89 11.41
C VAL A 197 -1.87 -11.10 12.15
N PRO A 198 -2.66 -12.14 12.42
CA PRO A 198 -2.12 -13.38 12.97
C PRO A 198 -1.01 -13.95 12.09
N LEU A 199 0.04 -14.50 12.70
CA LEU A 199 1.08 -15.25 11.99
C LEU A 199 0.48 -16.41 11.18
N ARG A 200 -0.62 -17.00 11.67
CA ARG A 200 -1.39 -18.04 10.99
C ARG A 200 -2.89 -17.72 11.04
N VAL A 201 -3.45 -17.37 9.90
CA VAL A 201 -4.89 -17.10 9.74
C VAL A 201 -5.67 -18.39 9.93
N GLY A 202 -6.75 -18.36 10.72
CA GLY A 202 -7.59 -19.54 11.01
C GLY A 202 -7.02 -20.49 12.05
N GLY A 203 -5.85 -20.23 12.60
CA GLY A 203 -5.30 -20.93 13.77
C GLY A 203 -6.08 -20.51 15.01
N ARG A 204 -7.02 -21.32 15.47
CA ARG A 204 -7.42 -21.26 16.88
C ARG A 204 -6.19 -21.56 17.70
N ASN A 205 -5.88 -20.68 18.67
CA ASN A 205 -4.93 -21.02 19.73
C ASN A 205 -5.22 -22.45 20.20
N ALA A 206 -4.29 -23.37 19.88
CA ALA A 206 -4.25 -24.63 20.59
C ALA A 206 -3.86 -24.27 22.03
N ALA A 207 -4.85 -24.30 22.92
CA ALA A 207 -4.69 -24.17 24.34
C ALA A 207 -3.93 -25.38 24.90
#